data_be97f1dc53cbe651a717ea96ff825a41
#
_entry.id   be97f1dc53cbe651a717ea96ff825a41
#
_cell.length_a   1.000
_cell.length_b   1.000
_cell.length_c   1.000
_cell.angle_alpha   90.00
_cell.angle_beta   90.00
_cell.angle_gamma   90.00
#
_symmetry.space_group_name_H-M   'P 1'
#
loop_
_entity.id
_entity.type
_entity.pdbx_description
1 polymer ?
#
loop_
_entity_poly.entity_id
_entity_poly.type
_entity_poly.pdbx_seq_one_letter_code
_entity_poly.pdbx_strand_id
1 'polypeptide(L)'
;MKQRIALNGTQLKLLAVICMTIDHAAILFLPSGSTAYLLLRFIGRWTAPIMAFQLAEGFQHTRSFKRYLGRLLLFAAISQPFYIVMVRRGVPGTFIEMCTALNVMFPLAIGLIVMKIVTRLKENPNGIKPYLVLVPCLLIVGLCDWRSLIPAWAVLFCLCKKRNGRLVLLYLAVTAVLVVGEFGSWYESFKDFSFQLGTMAAILPICLYNGQRGGSHSKAGKQFSRWAFYVYYPLHMAVLTSIWMLCR
;
A
#
# COMPACT_ATOMS: atom_id res chain seq x y z
N MET A 1 8.01 -9.94 -34.14
CA MET A 1 8.28 -9.29 -32.86
C MET A 1 7.29 -9.80 -31.80
N LYS A 2 7.72 -10.54 -30.79
CA LYS A 2 6.84 -10.93 -29.65
C LYS A 2 6.43 -9.64 -28.93
N GLN A 3 5.16 -9.29 -28.91
CA GLN A 3 4.63 -8.25 -28.05
C GLN A 3 4.97 -8.64 -26.60
N ARG A 4 5.92 -7.90 -25.98
CA ARG A 4 6.20 -8.09 -24.54
C ARG A 4 4.97 -7.58 -23.79
N ILE A 5 4.39 -8.42 -22.97
CA ILE A 5 3.34 -8.01 -22.04
C ILE A 5 3.89 -6.82 -21.23
N ALA A 6 3.23 -5.68 -21.31
CA ALA A 6 3.67 -4.48 -20.62
C ALA A 6 2.45 -3.79 -20.00
N LEU A 7 2.55 -3.44 -18.71
CA LEU A 7 1.48 -2.79 -17.95
C LEU A 7 1.75 -1.28 -17.85
N ASN A 8 0.73 -0.47 -18.07
CA ASN A 8 0.79 0.95 -17.77
C ASN A 8 0.35 1.25 -16.32
N GLY A 9 0.57 2.49 -15.85
CA GLY A 9 0.27 2.88 -14.48
C GLY A 9 -1.22 2.74 -14.09
N THR A 10 -2.14 2.93 -15.03
CA THR A 10 -3.58 2.73 -14.78
C THR A 10 -3.92 1.26 -14.62
N GLN A 11 -3.33 0.39 -15.42
CA GLN A 11 -3.51 -1.07 -15.31
C GLN A 11 -2.93 -1.62 -14.01
N LEU A 12 -1.73 -1.16 -13.59
CA LEU A 12 -1.18 -1.51 -12.28
C LEU A 12 -2.07 -1.04 -11.12
N LYS A 13 -2.63 0.18 -11.23
CA LYS A 13 -3.56 0.68 -10.21
C LYS A 13 -4.84 -0.16 -10.16
N LEU A 14 -5.39 -0.55 -11.29
CA LEU A 14 -6.56 -1.43 -11.36
C LEU A 14 -6.26 -2.81 -10.76
N LEU A 15 -5.10 -3.38 -11.08
CA LEU A 15 -4.65 -4.64 -10.49
C LEU A 15 -4.58 -4.54 -8.95
N ALA A 16 -3.99 -3.46 -8.42
CA ALA A 16 -3.92 -3.24 -6.97
C ALA A 16 -5.32 -3.14 -6.33
N VAL A 17 -6.27 -2.46 -6.99
CA VAL A 17 -7.66 -2.34 -6.53
C VAL A 17 -8.36 -3.70 -6.50
N ILE A 18 -8.19 -4.52 -7.53
CA ILE A 18 -8.75 -5.87 -7.59
C ILE A 18 -8.15 -6.75 -6.49
N CYS A 19 -6.82 -6.76 -6.34
CA CYS A 19 -6.15 -7.52 -5.29
C CYS A 19 -6.61 -7.09 -3.88
N MET A 20 -6.78 -5.79 -3.65
CA MET A 20 -7.27 -5.25 -2.39
C MET A 20 -8.70 -5.72 -2.07
N THR A 21 -9.58 -5.73 -3.07
CA THR A 21 -10.95 -6.20 -2.88
C THR A 21 -10.98 -7.69 -2.56
N ILE A 22 -10.18 -8.49 -3.25
CA ILE A 22 -10.02 -9.93 -3.00
C ILE A 22 -9.50 -10.17 -1.57
N ASP A 23 -8.50 -9.41 -1.12
CA ASP A 23 -7.94 -9.50 0.23
C ASP A 23 -9.00 -9.25 1.31
N HIS A 24 -9.73 -8.15 1.19
CA HIS A 24 -10.76 -7.76 2.16
C HIS A 24 -11.98 -8.69 2.13
N ALA A 25 -12.37 -9.18 0.94
CA ALA A 25 -13.40 -10.19 0.82
C ALA A 25 -12.98 -11.50 1.50
N ALA A 26 -11.73 -11.94 1.33
CA ALA A 26 -11.23 -13.13 2.01
C ALA A 26 -11.26 -12.98 3.53
N ILE A 27 -10.88 -11.82 4.08
CA ILE A 27 -10.93 -11.53 5.52
C ILE A 27 -12.35 -11.66 6.07
N LEU A 28 -13.34 -11.15 5.34
CA LEU A 28 -14.73 -11.09 5.83
C LEU A 28 -15.49 -12.41 5.63
N PHE A 29 -15.34 -13.04 4.47
CA PHE A 29 -16.25 -14.14 4.05
C PHE A 29 -15.65 -15.54 4.18
N LEU A 30 -14.33 -15.69 4.39
CA LEU A 30 -13.72 -17.00 4.46
C LEU A 30 -13.24 -17.34 5.88
N PRO A 31 -13.30 -18.64 6.27
CA PRO A 31 -12.67 -19.10 7.51
C PRO A 31 -11.16 -18.91 7.46
N SER A 32 -10.60 -18.30 8.52
CA SER A 32 -9.14 -18.12 8.67
C SER A 32 -8.41 -19.47 8.58
N GLY A 33 -7.27 -19.50 7.88
CA GLY A 33 -6.46 -20.72 7.70
C GLY A 33 -6.98 -21.70 6.66
N SER A 34 -8.16 -21.48 6.04
CA SER A 34 -8.61 -22.31 4.92
C SER A 34 -7.73 -22.08 3.68
N THR A 35 -7.60 -23.10 2.81
CA THR A 35 -6.79 -22.98 1.59
C THR A 35 -7.26 -21.82 0.71
N ALA A 36 -8.57 -21.62 0.56
CA ALA A 36 -9.13 -20.51 -0.20
C ALA A 36 -8.75 -19.16 0.44
N TYR A 37 -8.84 -19.03 1.77
CA TYR A 37 -8.40 -17.85 2.50
C TYR A 37 -6.93 -17.54 2.22
N LEU A 38 -6.04 -18.51 2.39
CA LEU A 38 -4.59 -18.32 2.18
C LEU A 38 -4.25 -17.91 0.74
N LEU A 39 -4.90 -18.52 -0.25
CA LEU A 39 -4.68 -18.20 -1.68
C LEU A 39 -5.16 -16.78 -2.01
N LEU A 40 -6.36 -16.39 -1.58
CA LEU A 40 -6.89 -15.06 -1.85
C LEU A 40 -6.12 -13.99 -1.10
N ARG A 41 -5.69 -14.27 0.12
CA ARG A 41 -4.79 -13.39 0.89
C ARG A 41 -3.42 -13.25 0.23
N PHE A 42 -2.85 -14.32 -0.33
CA PHE A 42 -1.60 -14.27 -1.10
C PHE A 42 -1.71 -13.30 -2.29
N ILE A 43 -2.80 -13.38 -3.08
CA ILE A 43 -3.06 -12.44 -4.17
C ILE A 43 -3.26 -11.02 -3.63
N GLY A 44 -3.99 -10.90 -2.53
CA GLY A 44 -4.26 -9.63 -1.86
C GLY A 44 -3.01 -8.88 -1.43
N ARG A 45 -1.95 -9.62 -1.03
CA ARG A 45 -0.65 -9.05 -0.64
C ARG A 45 0.05 -8.23 -1.75
N TRP A 46 -0.36 -8.37 -3.00
CA TRP A 46 0.19 -7.58 -4.11
C TRP A 46 -0.18 -6.10 -4.01
N THR A 47 -1.27 -5.77 -3.32
CA THR A 47 -1.81 -4.42 -3.23
C THR A 47 -0.79 -3.42 -2.69
N ALA A 48 -0.24 -3.67 -1.50
CA ALA A 48 0.60 -2.70 -0.79
C ALA A 48 1.92 -2.38 -1.52
N PRO A 49 2.69 -3.36 -2.05
CA PRO A 49 3.88 -3.06 -2.84
C PRO A 49 3.58 -2.31 -4.13
N ILE A 50 2.50 -2.66 -4.84
CA ILE A 50 2.09 -1.95 -6.06
C ILE A 50 1.71 -0.50 -5.71
N MET A 51 1.02 -0.28 -4.60
CA MET A 51 0.66 1.08 -4.16
C MET A 51 1.88 1.89 -3.73
N ALA A 52 2.85 1.28 -3.04
CA ALA A 52 4.12 1.92 -2.70
C ALA A 52 4.91 2.30 -3.95
N PHE A 53 4.92 1.43 -4.98
CA PHE A 53 5.50 1.73 -6.28
C PHE A 53 4.80 2.91 -6.97
N GLN A 54 3.46 2.90 -7.03
CA GLN A 54 2.65 3.98 -7.59
C GLN A 54 2.83 5.31 -6.82
N LEU A 55 3.05 5.23 -5.51
CA LEU A 55 3.36 6.39 -4.67
C LEU A 55 4.71 7.00 -5.08
N ALA A 56 5.75 6.18 -5.28
CA ALA A 56 7.07 6.62 -5.71
C ALA A 56 7.03 7.24 -7.13
N GLU A 57 6.33 6.63 -8.07
CA GLU A 57 6.07 7.20 -9.40
C GLU A 57 5.33 8.53 -9.29
N GLY A 58 4.28 8.59 -8.47
CA GLY A 58 3.52 9.82 -8.23
C GLY A 58 4.36 10.93 -7.61
N PHE A 59 5.28 10.60 -6.70
CA PHE A 59 6.20 11.54 -6.07
C PHE A 59 7.13 12.20 -7.09
N GLN A 60 7.69 11.43 -8.02
CA GLN A 60 8.59 11.94 -9.06
C GLN A 60 7.89 12.90 -10.04
N HIS A 61 6.60 12.73 -10.26
CA HIS A 61 5.82 13.50 -11.24
C HIS A 61 4.89 14.55 -10.61
N THR A 62 4.89 14.70 -9.27
CA THR A 62 3.97 15.66 -8.62
C THR A 62 4.48 17.09 -8.71
N ARG A 63 3.57 18.01 -9.08
CA ARG A 63 3.84 19.46 -9.06
C ARG A 63 3.71 20.06 -7.66
N SER A 64 2.99 19.40 -6.74
CA SER A 64 2.74 19.91 -5.39
C SER A 64 2.69 18.79 -4.38
N PHE A 65 3.77 18.66 -3.62
CA PHE A 65 3.90 17.74 -2.50
C PHE A 65 2.79 17.96 -1.45
N LYS A 66 2.54 19.22 -1.06
CA LYS A 66 1.52 19.54 -0.04
C LYS A 66 0.12 19.07 -0.45
N ARG A 67 -0.27 19.27 -1.71
CA ARG A 67 -1.56 18.79 -2.23
C ARG A 67 -1.63 17.27 -2.32
N TYR A 68 -0.54 16.60 -2.63
CA TYR A 68 -0.50 15.14 -2.65
C TYR A 68 -0.63 14.56 -1.24
N LEU A 69 0.17 15.05 -0.29
CA LEU A 69 0.09 14.65 1.12
C LEU A 69 -1.29 14.95 1.71
N GLY A 70 -1.83 16.14 1.48
CA GLY A 70 -3.16 16.54 1.98
C GLY A 70 -4.27 15.60 1.50
N ARG A 71 -4.24 15.12 0.24
CA ARG A 71 -5.20 14.12 -0.24
C ARG A 71 -5.05 12.78 0.47
N LEU A 72 -3.82 12.29 0.68
CA LEU A 72 -3.59 11.04 1.39
C LEU A 72 -4.12 11.12 2.83
N LEU A 73 -3.80 12.19 3.56
CA LEU A 73 -4.24 12.38 4.95
C LEU A 73 -5.76 12.56 5.06
N LEU A 74 -6.37 13.33 4.14
CA LEU A 74 -7.82 13.51 4.11
C LEU A 74 -8.55 12.17 3.94
N PHE A 75 -8.13 11.37 2.96
CA PHE A 75 -8.76 10.07 2.72
C PHE A 75 -8.34 9.01 3.75
N ALA A 76 -7.17 9.15 4.39
CA ALA A 76 -6.83 8.36 5.56
C ALA A 76 -7.84 8.57 6.69
N ALA A 77 -8.15 9.84 7.01
CA ALA A 77 -9.12 10.18 8.04
C ALA A 77 -10.55 9.73 7.68
N ILE A 78 -11.00 9.97 6.43
CA ILE A 78 -12.32 9.54 5.94
C ILE A 78 -12.46 8.01 6.00
N SER A 79 -11.40 7.28 5.65
CA SER A 79 -11.42 5.81 5.57
C SER A 79 -11.29 5.13 6.93
N GLN A 80 -10.82 5.83 7.96
CA GLN A 80 -10.49 5.25 9.26
C GLN A 80 -11.68 4.55 9.92
N PRO A 81 -12.88 5.14 10.03
CA PRO A 81 -14.03 4.46 10.62
C PRO A 81 -14.42 3.20 9.84
N PHE A 82 -14.43 3.24 8.51
CA PHE A 82 -14.76 2.08 7.67
C PHE A 82 -13.74 0.95 7.83
N TYR A 83 -12.45 1.29 7.92
CA TYR A 83 -11.38 0.34 8.18
C TYR A 83 -11.56 -0.37 9.52
N ILE A 84 -11.80 0.36 10.60
CA ILE A 84 -12.00 -0.21 11.93
C ILE A 84 -13.22 -1.13 11.96
N VAL A 85 -14.36 -0.69 11.41
CA VAL A 85 -15.59 -1.49 11.37
C VAL A 85 -15.37 -2.79 10.56
N MET A 86 -14.63 -2.72 9.45
CA MET A 86 -14.28 -3.88 8.64
C MET A 86 -13.39 -4.86 9.40
N VAL A 87 -12.30 -4.39 10.01
CA VAL A 87 -11.34 -5.24 10.77
C VAL A 87 -12.02 -5.88 11.96
N ARG A 88 -12.93 -5.18 12.62
CA ARG A 88 -13.74 -5.68 13.74
C ARG A 88 -15.01 -6.45 13.31
N ARG A 89 -15.12 -6.76 12.04
CA ARG A 89 -16.27 -7.52 11.49
C ARG A 89 -17.61 -6.90 11.90
N GLY A 90 -17.83 -5.63 11.54
CA GLY A 90 -19.08 -4.92 11.75
C GLY A 90 -19.27 -4.29 13.15
N VAL A 91 -18.36 -4.52 14.09
CA VAL A 91 -18.45 -3.90 15.42
C VAL A 91 -17.78 -2.52 15.38
N PRO A 92 -18.45 -1.44 15.87
CA PRO A 92 -17.82 -0.13 15.99
C PRO A 92 -16.56 -0.17 16.87
N GLY A 93 -15.53 0.57 16.47
CA GLY A 93 -14.29 0.66 17.23
C GLY A 93 -14.35 1.68 18.35
N THR A 94 -13.52 1.49 19.37
CA THR A 94 -13.26 2.50 20.39
C THR A 94 -12.42 3.66 19.83
N PHE A 95 -12.41 4.79 20.52
CA PHE A 95 -11.55 5.93 20.15
C PHE A 95 -10.06 5.54 20.16
N ILE A 96 -9.65 4.69 21.11
CA ILE A 96 -8.26 4.20 21.18
C ILE A 96 -7.91 3.42 19.90
N GLU A 97 -8.75 2.49 19.47
CA GLU A 97 -8.53 1.71 18.24
C GLU A 97 -8.50 2.59 16.99
N MET A 98 -9.35 3.64 16.95
CA MET A 98 -9.31 4.63 15.86
C MET A 98 -7.96 5.34 15.76
N CYS A 99 -7.25 5.49 16.89
CA CYS A 99 -5.95 6.16 16.94
C CYS A 99 -4.75 5.21 16.84
N THR A 100 -4.91 3.92 17.17
CA THR A 100 -3.80 2.95 17.29
C THR A 100 -3.78 1.86 16.22
N ALA A 101 -4.86 1.73 15.43
CA ALA A 101 -4.92 0.81 14.30
C ALA A 101 -5.18 1.59 13.00
N LEU A 102 -4.14 2.24 12.50
CA LEU A 102 -4.24 3.18 11.38
C LEU A 102 -4.28 2.45 10.04
N ASN A 103 -5.22 2.84 9.16
CA ASN A 103 -5.39 2.24 7.84
C ASN A 103 -4.22 2.52 6.89
N VAL A 104 -4.15 1.79 5.76
CA VAL A 104 -3.04 1.80 4.79
C VAL A 104 -2.72 3.16 4.18
N MET A 105 -3.64 4.13 4.20
CA MET A 105 -3.37 5.47 3.66
C MET A 105 -2.37 6.26 4.53
N PHE A 106 -2.32 5.99 5.84
CA PHE A 106 -1.34 6.62 6.74
C PHE A 106 0.09 6.22 6.43
N PRO A 107 0.47 4.92 6.33
CA PRO A 107 1.84 4.57 5.96
C PRO A 107 2.20 4.99 4.53
N LEU A 108 1.25 5.13 3.61
CA LEU A 108 1.48 5.77 2.30
C LEU A 108 1.84 7.26 2.47
N ALA A 109 1.14 7.99 3.34
CA ALA A 109 1.46 9.39 3.64
C ALA A 109 2.84 9.52 4.30
N ILE A 110 3.17 8.64 5.25
CA ILE A 110 4.49 8.55 5.88
C ILE A 110 5.55 8.24 4.82
N GLY A 111 5.34 7.26 3.95
CA GLY A 111 6.25 6.93 2.85
C GLY A 111 6.52 8.13 1.94
N LEU A 112 5.50 8.93 1.63
CA LEU A 112 5.64 10.16 0.87
C LEU A 112 6.53 11.20 1.59
N ILE A 113 6.37 11.35 2.92
CA ILE A 113 7.20 12.22 3.74
C ILE A 113 8.64 11.73 3.78
N VAL A 114 8.85 10.43 4.04
CA VAL A 114 10.18 9.81 4.14
C VAL A 114 10.93 9.91 2.81
N MET A 115 10.28 9.69 1.65
CA MET A 115 10.89 9.91 0.34
C MET A 115 11.38 11.35 0.18
N LYS A 116 10.60 12.34 0.61
CA LYS A 116 11.02 13.75 0.56
C LYS A 116 12.21 14.03 1.47
N ILE A 117 12.22 13.44 2.68
CA ILE A 117 13.34 13.56 3.63
C ILE A 117 14.60 12.97 3.00
N VAL A 118 14.55 11.73 2.49
CA VAL A 118 15.67 11.05 1.88
C VAL A 118 16.23 11.84 0.68
N THR A 119 15.34 12.42 -0.15
CA THR A 119 15.76 13.25 -1.28
C THR A 119 16.49 14.51 -0.80
N ARG A 120 16.00 15.18 0.24
CA ARG A 120 16.63 16.37 0.82
C ARG A 120 17.97 16.07 1.49
N LEU A 121 18.08 14.93 2.20
CA LEU A 121 19.35 14.52 2.82
C LEU A 121 20.43 14.21 1.79
N LYS A 122 20.07 13.76 0.59
CA LYS A 122 21.02 13.61 -0.51
C LYS A 122 21.55 14.96 -1.03
N GLU A 123 20.71 16.00 -0.99
CA GLU A 123 21.09 17.36 -1.43
C GLU A 123 21.85 18.10 -0.33
N ASN A 124 21.48 17.92 0.95
CA ASN A 124 22.13 18.55 2.10
C ASN A 124 22.18 17.57 3.29
N PRO A 125 23.28 16.80 3.43
CA PRO A 125 23.43 15.78 4.47
C PRO A 125 23.48 16.33 5.89
N ASN A 126 23.92 17.58 6.09
CA ASN A 126 24.19 18.18 7.41
C ASN A 126 22.95 18.86 8.04
N GLY A 127 21.80 18.79 7.39
CA GLY A 127 20.58 19.43 7.91
C GLY A 127 19.94 18.63 9.06
N ILE A 128 19.76 19.22 10.22
CA ILE A 128 19.06 18.55 11.36
C ILE A 128 17.55 18.44 11.17
N LYS A 129 16.92 19.39 10.46
CA LYS A 129 15.46 19.46 10.27
C LYS A 129 14.84 18.18 9.68
N PRO A 130 15.44 17.48 8.70
CA PRO A 130 14.91 16.21 8.20
C PRO A 130 14.79 15.13 9.28
N TYR A 131 15.73 15.04 10.20
CA TYR A 131 15.73 14.04 11.28
C TYR A 131 14.63 14.31 12.31
N LEU A 132 14.33 15.58 12.62
CA LEU A 132 13.24 15.96 13.52
C LEU A 132 11.86 15.51 13.00
N VAL A 133 11.69 15.38 11.68
CA VAL A 133 10.45 14.86 11.08
C VAL A 133 10.50 13.34 10.96
N LEU A 134 11.67 12.75 10.76
CA LEU A 134 11.81 11.30 10.60
C LEU A 134 11.45 10.55 11.88
N VAL A 135 11.88 11.05 13.06
CA VAL A 135 11.62 10.39 14.35
C VAL A 135 10.12 10.18 14.61
N PRO A 136 9.24 11.19 14.58
CA PRO A 136 7.80 10.96 14.75
C PRO A 136 7.22 10.05 13.66
N CYS A 137 7.71 10.09 12.42
CA CYS A 137 7.27 9.15 11.37
C CYS A 137 7.57 7.70 11.75
N LEU A 138 8.75 7.41 12.31
CA LEU A 138 9.14 6.07 12.76
C LEU A 138 8.31 5.57 13.94
N LEU A 139 7.91 6.47 14.85
CA LEU A 139 7.04 6.13 15.97
C LEU A 139 5.62 5.81 15.52
N ILE A 140 5.05 6.65 14.63
CA ILE A 140 3.66 6.50 14.17
C ILE A 140 3.51 5.29 13.24
N VAL A 141 4.54 4.96 12.47
CA VAL A 141 4.45 3.85 11.49
C VAL A 141 4.16 2.50 12.14
N GLY A 142 4.59 2.30 13.39
CA GLY A 142 4.29 1.09 14.16
C GLY A 142 2.80 0.89 14.48
N LEU A 143 2.00 1.96 14.44
CA LEU A 143 0.54 1.95 14.62
C LEU A 143 -0.23 1.71 13.30
N CYS A 144 0.47 1.68 12.17
CA CYS A 144 -0.16 1.59 10.87
C CYS A 144 -0.31 0.14 10.41
N ASP A 145 -1.34 -0.09 9.58
CA ASP A 145 -1.39 -1.29 8.73
C ASP A 145 -0.17 -1.33 7.79
N TRP A 146 0.43 -2.50 7.61
CA TRP A 146 1.69 -2.67 6.86
C TRP A 146 2.93 -1.95 7.44
N ARG A 147 2.83 -1.31 8.56
CA ARG A 147 3.93 -0.73 9.33
C ARG A 147 5.06 -0.12 8.45
N SER A 148 6.31 -0.51 8.67
CA SER A 148 7.48 0.02 7.95
C SER A 148 7.61 -0.46 6.51
N LEU A 149 6.91 -1.52 6.11
CA LEU A 149 6.99 -2.10 4.76
C LEU A 149 6.67 -1.09 3.65
N ILE A 150 5.55 -0.36 3.77
CA ILE A 150 5.15 0.62 2.74
C ILE A 150 6.15 1.76 2.61
N PRO A 151 6.59 2.46 3.68
CA PRO A 151 7.63 3.46 3.59
C PRO A 151 8.96 2.93 3.02
N ALA A 152 9.38 1.73 3.42
CA ALA A 152 10.61 1.11 2.93
C ALA A 152 10.54 0.83 1.42
N TRP A 153 9.44 0.23 0.93
CA TRP A 153 9.24 0.02 -0.51
C TRP A 153 9.15 1.33 -1.28
N ALA A 154 8.45 2.35 -0.75
CA ALA A 154 8.34 3.65 -1.38
C ALA A 154 9.73 4.30 -1.57
N VAL A 155 10.58 4.26 -0.54
CA VAL A 155 11.95 4.75 -0.61
C VAL A 155 12.77 3.93 -1.59
N LEU A 156 12.70 2.59 -1.54
CA LEU A 156 13.41 1.70 -2.45
C LEU A 156 13.08 2.02 -3.91
N PHE A 157 11.80 2.11 -4.26
CA PHE A 157 11.35 2.44 -5.62
C PHE A 157 11.70 3.88 -6.03
N CYS A 158 11.73 4.81 -5.09
CA CYS A 158 12.16 6.18 -5.34
C CYS A 158 13.66 6.25 -5.68
N LEU A 159 14.48 5.44 -5.00
CA LEU A 159 15.94 5.41 -5.19
C LEU A 159 16.35 4.58 -6.41
N CYS A 160 15.68 3.45 -6.65
CA CYS A 160 15.97 2.51 -7.73
C CYS A 160 15.07 2.77 -8.94
N LYS A 161 15.41 3.80 -9.75
CA LYS A 161 14.62 4.16 -10.94
C LYS A 161 14.62 3.10 -12.04
N LYS A 162 15.70 2.29 -12.14
CA LYS A 162 15.82 1.23 -13.16
C LYS A 162 15.23 -0.08 -12.63
N ARG A 163 14.30 -0.66 -13.37
CA ARG A 163 13.71 -1.98 -13.09
C ARG A 163 14.60 -3.09 -13.65
N ASN A 164 15.67 -3.38 -12.95
CA ASN A 164 16.67 -4.38 -13.28
C ASN A 164 16.81 -5.41 -12.16
N GLY A 165 17.68 -6.41 -12.36
CA GLY A 165 17.92 -7.47 -11.36
C GLY A 165 18.34 -6.93 -9.99
N ARG A 166 19.03 -5.78 -9.92
CA ARG A 166 19.41 -5.13 -8.66
C ARG A 166 18.17 -4.68 -7.86
N LEU A 167 17.17 -4.06 -8.52
CA LEU A 167 15.93 -3.70 -7.86
C LEU A 167 15.19 -4.93 -7.34
N VAL A 168 15.10 -6.00 -8.15
CA VAL A 168 14.44 -7.25 -7.76
C VAL A 168 15.12 -7.83 -6.52
N LEU A 169 16.44 -7.94 -6.53
CA LEU A 169 17.21 -8.48 -5.40
C LEU A 169 17.01 -7.65 -4.12
N LEU A 170 17.14 -6.33 -4.21
CA LEU A 170 16.96 -5.43 -3.07
C LEU A 170 15.51 -5.48 -2.54
N TYR A 171 14.53 -5.52 -3.45
CA TYR A 171 13.13 -5.63 -3.07
C TYR A 171 12.85 -6.93 -2.32
N LEU A 172 13.32 -8.07 -2.83
CA LEU A 172 13.14 -9.36 -2.19
C LEU A 172 13.84 -9.42 -0.83
N ALA A 173 15.07 -8.92 -0.74
CA ALA A 173 15.83 -8.89 0.52
C ALA A 173 15.15 -8.01 1.58
N VAL A 174 14.80 -6.77 1.23
CA VAL A 174 14.10 -5.85 2.14
C VAL A 174 12.75 -6.42 2.55
N THR A 175 11.99 -6.98 1.62
CA THR A 175 10.70 -7.59 1.91
C THR A 175 10.83 -8.79 2.83
N ALA A 176 11.80 -9.70 2.60
CA ALA A 176 12.02 -10.85 3.45
C ALA A 176 12.33 -10.44 4.90
N VAL A 177 13.28 -9.53 5.08
CA VAL A 177 13.70 -9.06 6.42
C VAL A 177 12.53 -8.40 7.15
N LEU A 178 11.81 -7.49 6.49
CA LEU A 178 10.73 -6.75 7.14
C LEU A 178 9.48 -7.62 7.38
N VAL A 179 9.12 -8.50 6.44
CA VAL A 179 7.96 -9.40 6.62
C VAL A 179 8.21 -10.38 7.77
N VAL A 180 9.39 -10.96 7.86
CA VAL A 180 9.75 -11.85 8.97
C VAL A 180 9.84 -11.07 10.27
N GLY A 181 10.49 -9.91 10.28
CA GLY A 181 10.69 -9.10 11.48
C GLY A 181 9.39 -8.52 12.06
N GLU A 182 8.45 -8.11 11.20
CA GLU A 182 7.21 -7.47 11.66
C GLU A 182 6.05 -8.43 11.88
N PHE A 183 6.00 -9.53 11.15
CA PHE A 183 4.86 -10.46 11.17
C PHE A 183 5.24 -11.88 11.58
N GLY A 184 6.52 -12.25 11.60
CA GLY A 184 6.94 -13.63 11.87
C GLY A 184 6.47 -14.16 13.23
N SER A 185 6.45 -13.31 14.24
CA SER A 185 6.00 -13.67 15.60
C SER A 185 4.47 -13.75 15.76
N TRP A 186 3.69 -13.35 14.76
CA TRP A 186 2.22 -13.33 14.84
C TRP A 186 1.56 -14.64 14.39
N TYR A 187 2.35 -15.54 13.81
CA TYR A 187 1.85 -16.79 13.24
C TYR A 187 2.53 -17.98 13.90
N GLU A 188 1.73 -18.92 14.40
CA GLU A 188 2.21 -20.13 15.06
C GLU A 188 2.76 -21.15 14.05
N SER A 189 2.31 -21.08 12.78
CA SER A 189 2.74 -22.01 11.75
C SER A 189 3.17 -21.30 10.47
N PHE A 190 4.12 -21.93 9.75
CA PHE A 190 4.50 -21.48 8.41
C PHE A 190 3.33 -21.47 7.43
N LYS A 191 2.38 -22.39 7.56
CA LYS A 191 1.17 -22.43 6.72
C LYS A 191 0.39 -21.13 6.85
N ASP A 192 0.13 -20.66 8.08
CA ASP A 192 -0.63 -19.45 8.34
C ASP A 192 0.11 -18.19 7.91
N PHE A 193 1.44 -18.21 7.97
CA PHE A 193 2.31 -17.15 7.49
C PHE A 193 2.44 -17.10 5.96
N SER A 194 2.21 -18.24 5.27
CA SER A 194 2.56 -18.44 3.86
C SER A 194 1.98 -17.40 2.88
N PHE A 195 0.79 -16.86 3.17
CA PHE A 195 0.20 -15.83 2.30
C PHE A 195 1.03 -14.53 2.25
N GLN A 196 1.87 -14.27 3.26
CA GLN A 196 2.78 -13.11 3.26
C GLN A 196 3.81 -13.18 2.13
N LEU A 197 4.12 -14.38 1.61
CA LEU A 197 5.00 -14.56 0.45
C LEU A 197 4.42 -13.88 -0.82
N GLY A 198 3.12 -13.63 -0.85
CA GLY A 198 2.51 -12.84 -1.90
C GLY A 198 3.11 -11.43 -2.05
N THR A 199 3.62 -10.84 -0.97
CA THR A 199 4.32 -9.56 -1.03
C THR A 199 5.54 -9.62 -1.94
N MET A 200 6.28 -10.72 -1.93
CA MET A 200 7.46 -10.92 -2.79
C MET A 200 7.05 -11.07 -4.27
N ALA A 201 5.95 -11.79 -4.53
CA ALA A 201 5.45 -12.01 -5.88
C ALA A 201 4.96 -10.72 -6.58
N ALA A 202 4.62 -9.68 -5.80
CA ALA A 202 4.20 -8.38 -6.31
C ALA A 202 5.26 -7.68 -7.19
N ILE A 203 6.53 -8.07 -7.10
CA ILE A 203 7.59 -7.55 -7.99
C ILE A 203 7.33 -7.88 -9.46
N LEU A 204 6.63 -8.98 -9.76
CA LEU A 204 6.36 -9.42 -11.12
C LEU A 204 5.57 -8.37 -11.91
N PRO A 205 4.35 -7.94 -11.50
CA PRO A 205 3.62 -6.90 -12.22
C PRO A 205 4.35 -5.55 -12.20
N ILE A 206 5.15 -5.24 -11.16
CA ILE A 206 5.94 -4.01 -11.11
C ILE A 206 7.03 -4.02 -12.19
N CYS A 207 7.70 -5.14 -12.42
CA CYS A 207 8.69 -5.28 -13.49
C CYS A 207 8.09 -5.19 -14.89
N LEU A 208 6.81 -5.52 -15.06
CA LEU A 208 6.10 -5.39 -16.33
C LEU A 208 5.64 -3.95 -16.63
N TYR A 209 5.80 -3.02 -15.71
CA TYR A 209 5.43 -1.62 -15.93
C TYR A 209 6.26 -0.96 -17.03
N ASN A 210 5.61 -0.33 -18.00
CA ASN A 210 6.24 0.24 -19.21
C ASN A 210 6.68 1.71 -19.07
N GLY A 211 6.52 2.32 -17.89
CA GLY A 211 6.84 3.73 -17.68
C GLY A 211 5.75 4.71 -18.12
N GLN A 212 4.66 4.22 -18.72
CA GLN A 212 3.57 5.06 -19.19
C GLN A 212 2.46 5.14 -18.15
N ARG A 213 1.93 6.35 -17.93
CA ARG A 213 0.84 6.54 -17.00
C ARG A 213 -0.44 5.79 -17.40
N GLY A 214 -0.73 5.72 -18.70
CA GLY A 214 -1.99 5.18 -19.21
C GLY A 214 -3.22 6.04 -18.85
N GLY A 215 -4.40 5.53 -19.15
CA GLY A 215 -5.69 6.19 -18.88
C GLY A 215 -6.09 7.21 -19.93
N SER A 216 -7.19 7.92 -19.68
CA SER A 216 -7.77 8.90 -20.61
C SER A 216 -6.86 10.10 -20.85
N HIS A 217 -6.81 10.56 -22.12
CA HIS A 217 -6.09 11.78 -22.50
C HIS A 217 -6.86 13.06 -22.14
N SER A 218 -8.18 12.99 -21.89
CA SER A 218 -9.02 14.12 -21.52
C SER A 218 -8.68 14.67 -20.11
N LYS A 219 -8.92 15.95 -19.88
CA LYS A 219 -8.75 16.57 -18.54
C LYS A 219 -9.65 15.89 -17.50
N ALA A 220 -10.92 15.66 -17.84
CA ALA A 220 -11.91 15.00 -16.97
C ALA A 220 -11.51 13.56 -16.63
N GLY A 221 -11.08 12.75 -17.61
CA GLY A 221 -10.65 11.38 -17.37
C GLY A 221 -9.38 11.29 -16.53
N LYS A 222 -8.42 12.22 -16.68
CA LYS A 222 -7.24 12.32 -15.82
C LYS A 222 -7.62 12.68 -14.37
N GLN A 223 -8.61 13.54 -14.19
CA GLN A 223 -9.11 13.89 -12.87
C GLN A 223 -9.88 12.74 -12.24
N PHE A 224 -10.78 12.09 -12.98
CA PHE A 224 -11.48 10.89 -12.54
C PHE A 224 -10.51 9.80 -12.08
N SER A 225 -9.54 9.41 -12.91
CA SER A 225 -8.52 8.40 -12.57
C SER A 225 -7.71 8.77 -11.32
N ARG A 226 -7.54 10.07 -11.03
CA ARG A 226 -6.86 10.55 -9.82
C ARG A 226 -7.69 10.33 -8.56
N TRP A 227 -9.00 10.61 -8.59
CA TRP A 227 -9.87 10.54 -7.44
C TRP A 227 -10.48 9.16 -7.21
N ALA A 228 -10.70 8.42 -8.28
CA ALA A 228 -11.36 7.11 -8.24
C ALA A 228 -10.75 6.17 -7.19
N PHE A 229 -9.42 6.11 -7.10
CA PHE A 229 -8.75 5.28 -6.10
C PHE A 229 -9.02 5.75 -4.66
N TYR A 230 -8.97 7.06 -4.42
CA TYR A 230 -9.21 7.61 -3.09
C TYR A 230 -10.64 7.36 -2.60
N VAL A 231 -11.62 7.55 -3.48
CA VAL A 231 -13.04 7.28 -3.18
C VAL A 231 -13.32 5.79 -3.07
N TYR A 232 -12.71 4.98 -3.93
CA TYR A 232 -12.88 3.53 -3.90
C TYR A 232 -12.45 2.92 -2.56
N TYR A 233 -11.38 3.43 -1.96
CA TYR A 233 -10.82 2.84 -0.74
C TYR A 233 -11.80 2.82 0.44
N PRO A 234 -12.46 3.90 0.88
CA PRO A 234 -13.50 3.81 1.91
C PRO A 234 -14.77 3.09 1.42
N LEU A 235 -15.14 3.28 0.14
CA LEU A 235 -16.38 2.74 -0.40
C LEU A 235 -16.39 1.21 -0.43
N HIS A 236 -15.32 0.57 -0.91
CA HIS A 236 -15.30 -0.91 -0.98
C HIS A 236 -15.32 -1.55 0.42
N MET A 237 -14.68 -0.94 1.43
CA MET A 237 -14.75 -1.41 2.80
C MET A 237 -16.17 -1.30 3.36
N ALA A 238 -16.83 -0.15 3.12
CA ALA A 238 -18.23 0.04 3.52
C ALA A 238 -19.15 -1.00 2.86
N VAL A 239 -19.04 -1.19 1.55
CA VAL A 239 -19.87 -2.14 0.78
C VAL A 239 -19.63 -3.58 1.25
N LEU A 240 -18.38 -4.03 1.33
CA LEU A 240 -18.06 -5.40 1.73
C LEU A 240 -18.52 -5.70 3.16
N THR A 241 -18.32 -4.76 4.08
CA THR A 241 -18.76 -4.93 5.47
C THR A 241 -20.29 -4.93 5.58
N SER A 242 -20.98 -4.07 4.81
CA SER A 242 -22.46 -4.07 4.78
C SER A 242 -23.02 -5.39 4.24
N ILE A 243 -22.46 -5.90 3.13
CA ILE A 243 -22.85 -7.22 2.58
C ILE A 243 -22.61 -8.31 3.61
N TRP A 244 -21.44 -8.31 4.25
CA TRP A 244 -21.13 -9.30 5.28
C TRP A 244 -22.10 -9.26 6.46
N MET A 245 -22.49 -8.07 6.94
CA MET A 245 -23.48 -7.91 8.02
C MET A 245 -24.88 -8.39 7.62
N LEU A 246 -25.25 -8.24 6.35
CA LEU A 246 -26.57 -8.71 5.85
C LEU A 246 -26.63 -10.23 5.63
N CYS A 247 -25.47 -10.87 5.40
CA CYS A 247 -25.39 -12.32 5.17
C CYS A 247 -25.15 -13.14 6.46
N ARG A 248 -25.05 -12.49 7.61
CA ARG A 248 -24.81 -13.12 8.90
C ARG A 248 -26.12 -13.28 9.69
#